data_41904d1c5187940e7188b283222226a6
#
_entry.id   41904d1c5187940e7188b283222226a6
#
_cell.length_a   1.000
_cell.length_b   1.000
_cell.length_c   1.000
_cell.angle_alpha   90.00
_cell.angle_beta   90.00
_cell.angle_gamma   90.00
#
_symmetry.space_group_name_H-M   'P 1'
#
loop_
_entity.id
_entity.type
_entity.pdbx_description
1 polymer ?
#
loop_
_entity_poly.entity_id
_entity_poly.type
_entity_poly.pdbx_seq_one_letter_code
_entity_poly.pdbx_strand_id
1 'polypeptide(L)'
;IEASVKIHFMSLPASSKKTALQMAEKQLLVLGEEGERLLAADFMPNNGRGMLKGTVYTVSEAWIRAIETGALITRFRIHSILPGPALLASFLEPSDYGMNKGTVIFVHLADQSIVFYQMENGHCRHLEHSSLKPGMFAYLGEEKALMEEVAVLIRRFQTRMKQERREFQIQ
;
A
#
# COMPACT_ATOMS: atom_id res chain seq x y z
N ILE A 1 -3.58 -8.35 -17.27
CA ILE A 1 -4.12 -8.76 -15.95
C ILE A 1 -3.52 -7.80 -14.94
N GLU A 2 -4.30 -6.83 -14.48
CA GLU A 2 -3.89 -5.98 -13.37
C GLU A 2 -3.91 -6.83 -12.09
N ALA A 3 -2.74 -7.03 -11.52
CA ALA A 3 -2.64 -7.60 -10.20
C ALA A 3 -3.04 -6.55 -9.19
N SER A 4 -4.22 -6.67 -8.62
CA SER A 4 -4.60 -5.84 -7.50
C SER A 4 -3.93 -6.36 -6.24
N VAL A 5 -2.93 -5.64 -5.74
CA VAL A 5 -2.42 -5.86 -4.40
C VAL A 5 -3.47 -5.34 -3.42
N LYS A 6 -3.96 -6.23 -2.55
CA LYS A 6 -4.84 -5.83 -1.45
C LYS A 6 -4.01 -5.42 -0.24
N ILE A 7 -4.51 -4.44 0.47
CA ILE A 7 -3.86 -3.91 1.67
C ILE A 7 -4.80 -4.05 2.85
N HIS A 8 -4.31 -4.72 3.89
CA HIS A 8 -5.05 -4.96 5.11
C HIS A 8 -4.34 -4.27 6.26
N PHE A 9 -5.06 -3.43 6.99
CA PHE A 9 -4.55 -2.82 8.22
C PHE A 9 -5.00 -3.66 9.40
N MET A 10 -4.04 -4.19 10.15
CA MET A 10 -4.29 -5.13 11.23
C MET A 10 -3.73 -4.63 12.55
N SER A 11 -4.45 -4.94 13.64
CA SER A 11 -3.99 -4.78 15.01
C SER A 11 -4.03 -6.14 15.69
N LEU A 12 -2.87 -6.70 16.00
CA LEU A 12 -2.73 -8.08 16.43
C LEU A 12 -2.13 -8.18 17.84
N PRO A 13 -2.72 -8.99 18.74
CA PRO A 13 -2.16 -9.23 20.07
C PRO A 13 -0.93 -10.15 19.95
N ALA A 14 0.20 -9.59 19.58
CA ALA A 14 1.43 -10.32 19.35
C ALA A 14 2.62 -9.61 19.99
N SER A 15 3.52 -10.39 20.57
CA SER A 15 4.76 -9.90 21.18
C SER A 15 5.93 -9.83 20.20
N SER A 16 5.81 -10.47 19.04
CA SER A 16 6.85 -10.51 18.02
C SER A 16 6.27 -10.39 16.61
N LYS A 17 7.08 -9.88 15.68
CA LYS A 17 6.73 -9.81 14.26
C LYS A 17 6.40 -11.18 13.66
N LYS A 18 7.12 -12.23 14.08
CA LYS A 18 6.88 -13.60 13.62
C LYS A 18 5.49 -14.10 14.04
N THR A 19 5.13 -13.88 15.30
CA THR A 19 3.80 -14.24 15.81
C THR A 19 2.71 -13.43 15.11
N ALA A 20 2.93 -12.13 14.91
CA ALA A 20 2.00 -11.27 14.18
C ALA A 20 1.76 -11.76 12.75
N LEU A 21 2.80 -12.19 12.05
CA LEU A 21 2.70 -12.72 10.70
C LEU A 21 1.80 -13.98 10.67
N GLN A 22 2.04 -14.93 11.55
CA GLN A 22 1.23 -16.14 11.64
C GLN A 22 -0.24 -15.84 11.99
N MET A 23 -0.48 -14.85 12.85
CA MET A 23 -1.83 -14.41 13.18
C MET A 23 -2.50 -13.71 11.99
N ALA A 24 -1.76 -12.89 11.25
CA ALA A 24 -2.26 -12.23 10.04
C ALA A 24 -2.70 -13.25 8.99
N GLU A 25 -1.90 -14.27 8.72
CA GLU A 25 -2.25 -15.36 7.80
C GLU A 25 -3.56 -16.07 8.21
N LYS A 26 -3.70 -16.39 9.51
CA LYS A 26 -4.94 -16.99 10.02
C LYS A 26 -6.14 -16.05 9.90
N GLN A 27 -5.95 -14.76 10.18
CA GLN A 27 -7.02 -13.78 10.10
C GLN A 27 -7.48 -13.55 8.64
N LEU A 28 -6.57 -13.59 7.67
CA LEU A 28 -6.92 -13.53 6.25
C LEU A 28 -7.83 -14.69 5.83
N LEU A 29 -7.55 -15.90 6.29
CA LEU A 29 -8.42 -17.06 6.05
C LEU A 29 -9.82 -16.86 6.65
N VAL A 30 -9.91 -16.31 7.86
CA VAL A 30 -11.20 -16.02 8.52
C VAL A 30 -11.99 -14.91 7.78
N LEU A 31 -11.30 -13.96 7.16
CA LEU A 31 -11.92 -12.89 6.36
C LEU A 31 -12.40 -13.38 4.99
N GLY A 32 -12.22 -14.65 4.67
CA GLY A 32 -12.66 -15.23 3.38
C GLY A 32 -11.73 -14.85 2.22
N GLU A 33 -10.51 -14.42 2.50
CA GLU A 33 -9.49 -14.14 1.49
C GLU A 33 -8.82 -15.43 1.00
N GLU A 34 -9.65 -16.45 0.71
CA GLU A 34 -9.20 -17.71 0.13
C GLU A 34 -8.61 -17.46 -1.26
N GLY A 35 -7.43 -18.02 -1.51
CA GLY A 35 -6.70 -17.80 -2.76
C GLY A 35 -5.86 -16.56 -2.80
N GLU A 36 -5.75 -15.81 -1.69
CA GLU A 36 -4.79 -14.73 -1.53
C GLU A 36 -3.50 -15.26 -0.87
N ARG A 37 -2.37 -14.76 -1.36
CA ARG A 37 -1.05 -15.05 -0.79
C ARG A 37 -0.48 -13.81 -0.15
N LEU A 38 0.02 -13.95 1.06
CA LEU A 38 0.74 -12.89 1.74
C LEU A 38 2.07 -12.63 1.03
N LEU A 39 2.27 -11.39 0.58
CA LEU A 39 3.50 -10.92 -0.06
C LEU A 39 4.48 -10.32 0.94
N ALA A 40 3.98 -9.42 1.76
CA ALA A 40 4.76 -8.69 2.74
C ALA A 40 3.88 -8.25 3.90
N ALA A 41 4.50 -8.04 5.04
CA ALA A 41 3.85 -7.43 6.19
C ALA A 41 4.84 -6.54 6.95
N ASP A 42 4.35 -5.40 7.41
CA ASP A 42 5.11 -4.45 8.16
C ASP A 42 4.40 -4.12 9.47
N PHE A 43 4.97 -4.57 10.58
CA PHE A 43 4.39 -4.45 11.91
C PHE A 43 5.23 -3.54 12.80
N MET A 44 4.56 -2.64 13.50
CA MET A 44 5.14 -1.75 14.50
C MET A 44 4.59 -2.03 15.90
N PRO A 45 5.41 -1.85 16.94
CA PRO A 45 4.91 -1.88 18.31
C PRO A 45 3.84 -0.81 18.52
N ASN A 46 2.72 -1.19 19.12
CA ASN A 46 1.72 -0.24 19.57
C ASN A 46 1.98 0.07 21.04
N ASN A 47 2.41 1.27 21.34
CA ASN A 47 2.73 1.85 22.64
C ASN A 47 2.17 1.10 23.84
N GLY A 48 2.92 0.12 24.36
CA GLY A 48 2.75 -0.43 25.69
C GLY A 48 1.65 -1.48 25.92
N ARG A 49 0.90 -1.92 24.90
CA ARG A 49 -0.24 -2.84 25.08
C ARG A 49 -0.03 -4.29 24.62
N GLY A 50 1.20 -4.69 24.31
CA GLY A 50 1.44 -6.05 23.79
C GLY A 50 0.76 -6.32 22.44
N MET A 51 0.43 -5.28 21.70
CA MET A 51 -0.19 -5.34 20.38
C MET A 51 0.77 -4.82 19.33
N LEU A 52 0.78 -5.44 18.17
CA LEU A 52 1.43 -4.93 16.97
C LEU A 52 0.37 -4.42 16.01
N LYS A 53 0.56 -3.20 15.52
CA LYS A 53 -0.22 -2.66 14.40
C LYS A 53 0.61 -2.73 13.15
N GLY A 54 -0.01 -3.07 12.04
CA GLY A 54 0.74 -3.15 10.80
C GLY A 54 -0.12 -3.24 9.57
N THR A 55 0.59 -3.22 8.45
CA THR A 55 0.06 -3.32 7.12
C THR A 55 0.46 -4.66 6.53
N VAL A 56 -0.51 -5.40 6.03
CA VAL A 56 -0.33 -6.70 5.37
C VAL A 56 -0.72 -6.54 3.91
N TYR A 57 0.15 -7.01 3.02
CA TYR A 57 -0.04 -6.95 1.59
C TYR A 57 -0.30 -8.35 1.07
N THR A 58 -1.40 -8.52 0.35
CA THR A 58 -1.76 -9.79 -0.30
C THR A 58 -1.97 -9.62 -1.78
N VAL A 59 -1.88 -10.72 -2.49
CA VAL A 59 -2.14 -10.79 -3.93
C VAL A 59 -2.73 -12.16 -4.24
N SER A 60 -3.52 -12.26 -5.31
CA SER A 60 -4.07 -13.53 -5.76
C SER A 60 -2.97 -14.57 -6.02
N GLU A 61 -3.12 -15.74 -5.44
CA GLU A 61 -2.23 -16.89 -5.65
C GLU A 61 -2.13 -17.26 -7.15
N ALA A 62 -3.24 -17.13 -7.90
CA ALA A 62 -3.27 -17.39 -9.34
C ALA A 62 -2.32 -16.44 -10.10
N TRP A 63 -2.22 -15.19 -9.67
CA TRP A 63 -1.30 -14.21 -10.25
C TRP A 63 0.16 -14.57 -9.98
N ILE A 64 0.48 -14.95 -8.74
CA ILE A 64 1.83 -15.41 -8.39
C ILE A 64 2.23 -16.62 -9.24
N ARG A 65 1.34 -17.63 -9.35
CA ARG A 65 1.59 -18.82 -10.18
C ARG A 65 1.81 -18.47 -11.65
N ALA A 66 1.05 -17.50 -12.19
CA ALA A 66 1.25 -17.06 -13.56
C ALA A 66 2.63 -16.43 -13.77
N ILE A 67 3.11 -15.61 -12.84
CA ILE A 67 4.46 -15.03 -12.87
C ILE A 67 5.53 -16.13 -12.76
N GLU A 68 5.40 -17.04 -11.80
CA GLU A 68 6.34 -18.15 -11.60
C GLU A 68 6.44 -19.03 -12.85
N THR A 69 5.28 -19.34 -13.47
CA THR A 69 5.22 -20.11 -14.71
C THR A 69 5.87 -19.37 -15.88
N GLY A 70 5.59 -18.07 -16.03
CA GLY A 70 6.22 -17.24 -17.05
C GLY A 70 7.74 -17.18 -16.88
N ALA A 71 8.21 -17.04 -15.64
CA ALA A 71 9.63 -17.04 -15.33
C ALA A 71 10.31 -18.37 -15.68
N LEU A 72 9.66 -19.50 -15.41
CA LEU A 72 10.15 -20.83 -15.80
C LEU A 72 10.27 -20.97 -17.31
N ILE A 73 9.26 -20.56 -18.07
CA ILE A 73 9.26 -20.63 -19.54
C ILE A 73 10.38 -19.76 -20.12
N THR A 74 10.58 -18.58 -19.58
CA THR A 74 11.58 -17.61 -20.05
C THR A 74 12.96 -17.83 -19.45
N ARG A 75 13.11 -18.81 -18.55
CA ARG A 75 14.34 -19.10 -17.80
C ARG A 75 14.86 -17.94 -16.96
N PHE A 76 13.97 -17.03 -16.55
CA PHE A 76 14.29 -16.00 -15.57
C PHE A 76 14.17 -16.55 -14.15
N ARG A 77 15.00 -16.04 -13.26
CA ARG A 77 14.91 -16.33 -11.83
C ARG A 77 14.26 -15.15 -11.13
N ILE A 78 13.08 -15.38 -10.55
CA ILE A 78 12.45 -14.39 -9.68
C ILE A 78 13.19 -14.42 -8.35
N HIS A 79 13.71 -13.28 -7.93
CA HIS A 79 14.39 -13.16 -6.63
C HIS A 79 13.39 -12.73 -5.55
N SER A 80 12.54 -11.77 -5.85
CA SER A 80 11.52 -11.27 -4.90
C SER A 80 10.37 -10.61 -5.66
N ILE A 81 9.20 -10.60 -5.04
CA ILE A 81 8.03 -9.85 -5.46
C ILE A 81 7.68 -8.92 -4.30
N LEU A 82 7.74 -7.62 -4.53
CA LEU A 82 7.48 -6.60 -3.51
C LEU A 82 6.27 -5.75 -3.89
N PRO A 83 5.36 -5.46 -2.96
CA PRO A 83 4.30 -4.49 -3.20
C PRO A 83 4.87 -3.07 -3.33
N GLY A 84 4.26 -2.26 -4.21
CA GLY A 84 4.71 -0.90 -4.48
C GLY A 84 4.97 -0.04 -3.24
N PRO A 85 4.09 -0.01 -2.24
CA PRO A 85 4.34 0.75 -1.00
C PRO A 85 5.57 0.28 -0.22
N ALA A 86 5.81 -1.03 -0.15
CA ALA A 86 7.00 -1.57 0.52
C ALA A 86 8.27 -1.23 -0.26
N LEU A 87 8.20 -1.23 -1.59
CA LEU A 87 9.30 -0.81 -2.45
C LEU A 87 9.59 0.68 -2.26
N LEU A 88 8.57 1.54 -2.28
CA LEU A 88 8.73 2.98 -2.04
C LEU A 88 9.37 3.25 -0.67
N ALA A 89 8.92 2.56 0.37
CA ALA A 89 9.48 2.69 1.72
C ALA A 89 10.98 2.33 1.77
N SER A 90 11.43 1.39 0.93
CA SER A 90 12.84 0.97 0.88
C SER A 90 13.75 1.94 0.11
N PHE A 91 13.20 2.70 -0.84
CA PHE A 91 13.95 3.69 -1.63
C PHE A 91 14.10 5.03 -0.92
N LEU A 92 13.21 5.33 0.00
CA LEU A 92 13.19 6.60 0.69
C LEU A 92 14.00 6.46 1.98
N GLU A 93 15.27 6.82 1.91
CA GLU A 93 16.04 6.95 3.15
C GLU A 93 15.37 7.97 4.08
N PRO A 94 15.21 7.61 5.37
CA PRO A 94 14.51 8.45 6.33
C PRO A 94 15.09 9.86 6.47
N SER A 95 16.37 10.06 6.10
CA SER A 95 17.08 11.31 6.16
C SER A 95 16.68 12.34 5.11
N ASP A 96 16.31 11.89 3.90
CA ASP A 96 16.22 12.79 2.75
C ASP A 96 14.91 13.59 2.70
N TYR A 97 13.85 13.09 3.34
CA TYR A 97 12.52 13.70 3.27
C TYR A 97 11.90 14.00 4.64
N GLY A 98 12.67 14.01 5.69
CA GLY A 98 12.14 14.24 7.05
C GLY A 98 11.15 13.19 7.52
N MET A 99 11.15 12.00 6.90
CA MET A 99 10.19 10.92 7.13
C MET A 99 10.25 10.32 8.53
N ASN A 100 11.28 10.62 9.29
CA ASN A 100 11.43 10.16 10.67
C ASN A 100 10.43 10.79 11.65
N LYS A 101 9.75 11.89 11.26
CA LYS A 101 8.83 12.60 12.16
C LYS A 101 7.68 13.24 11.36
N GLY A 102 6.84 12.45 10.69
CA GLY A 102 5.72 13.07 10.01
C GLY A 102 4.94 12.13 9.10
N THR A 103 3.89 12.70 8.53
CA THR A 103 3.08 12.06 7.51
C THR A 103 3.49 12.60 6.14
N VAL A 104 3.87 11.72 5.23
CA VAL A 104 4.20 12.04 3.84
C VAL A 104 3.16 11.41 2.94
N ILE A 105 2.69 12.15 1.95
CA ILE A 105 1.78 11.65 0.93
C ILE A 105 2.58 11.49 -0.35
N PHE A 106 2.70 10.25 -0.83
CA PHE A 106 3.22 9.96 -2.15
C PHE A 106 2.09 9.89 -3.15
N VAL A 107 2.33 10.44 -4.30
CA VAL A 107 1.41 10.44 -5.43
C VAL A 107 2.09 9.71 -6.58
N HIS A 108 1.56 8.55 -6.95
CA HIS A 108 2.02 7.80 -8.09
C HIS A 108 1.05 7.97 -9.25
N LEU A 109 1.54 8.52 -10.35
CA LEU A 109 0.80 8.67 -11.59
C LEU A 109 1.11 7.47 -12.49
N ALA A 110 0.08 6.74 -12.88
CA ALA A 110 0.12 5.69 -13.89
C ALA A 110 -0.79 6.09 -15.07
N ASP A 111 -0.69 5.38 -16.19
CA ASP A 111 -1.33 5.78 -17.46
C ASP A 111 -2.83 6.14 -17.37
N GLN A 112 -3.56 5.49 -16.47
CA GLN A 112 -5.01 5.71 -16.32
C GLN A 112 -5.42 5.84 -14.87
N SER A 113 -4.48 6.01 -13.97
CA SER A 113 -4.77 6.06 -12.54
C SER A 113 -3.78 6.89 -11.75
N ILE A 114 -4.25 7.35 -10.62
CA ILE A 114 -3.43 7.98 -9.60
C ILE A 114 -3.57 7.20 -8.31
N VAL A 115 -2.46 6.87 -7.70
CA VAL A 115 -2.41 6.14 -6.43
C VAL A 115 -1.79 7.03 -5.36
N PHE A 116 -2.51 7.21 -4.28
CA PHE A 116 -2.05 7.96 -3.11
C PHE A 116 -1.61 6.99 -2.02
N TYR A 117 -0.41 7.18 -1.52
CA TYR A 117 0.12 6.45 -0.36
C TYR A 117 0.32 7.42 0.78
N GLN A 118 -0.32 7.21 1.90
CA GLN A 118 0.01 7.89 3.14
C GLN A 118 1.06 7.09 3.88
N MET A 119 2.25 7.64 3.99
CA MET A 119 3.34 7.06 4.76
C MET A 119 3.47 7.79 6.10
N GLU A 120 3.59 7.06 7.18
CA GLU A 120 3.85 7.58 8.52
C GLU A 120 5.01 6.82 9.14
N ASN A 121 6.09 7.52 9.45
CA ASN A 121 7.33 6.92 9.97
C ASN A 121 7.85 5.77 9.09
N GLY A 122 7.79 5.92 7.77
CA GLY A 122 8.23 4.90 6.81
C GLY A 122 7.24 3.76 6.54
N HIS A 123 6.05 3.77 7.16
CA HIS A 123 5.05 2.72 7.00
C HIS A 123 3.82 3.22 6.25
N CYS A 124 3.31 2.43 5.32
CA CYS A 124 2.08 2.74 4.63
C CYS A 124 0.88 2.61 5.58
N ARG A 125 0.14 3.70 5.76
CA ARG A 125 -1.04 3.77 6.65
C ARG A 125 -2.34 3.77 5.90
N HIS A 126 -2.32 4.30 4.71
CA HIS A 126 -3.50 4.36 3.86
C HIS A 126 -3.07 4.33 2.40
N LEU A 127 -3.90 3.73 1.56
CA LEU A 127 -3.75 3.72 0.11
C LEU A 127 -5.11 4.01 -0.50
N GLU A 128 -5.12 4.93 -1.45
CA GLU A 128 -6.29 5.23 -2.25
C GLU A 128 -5.93 5.19 -3.73
N HIS A 129 -6.76 4.53 -4.51
CA HIS A 129 -6.65 4.47 -5.96
C HIS A 129 -7.80 5.25 -6.59
N SER A 130 -7.47 6.16 -7.51
CA SER A 130 -8.44 6.94 -8.27
C SER A 130 -8.16 6.77 -9.75
N SER A 131 -9.19 6.48 -10.53
CA SER A 131 -9.09 6.45 -11.99
C SER A 131 -9.01 7.88 -12.54
N LEU A 132 -8.13 8.10 -13.50
CA LEU A 132 -8.07 9.32 -14.29
C LEU A 132 -8.98 9.18 -15.51
N LYS A 133 -9.45 10.30 -16.03
CA LYS A 133 -10.24 10.28 -17.25
C LYS A 133 -9.41 9.72 -18.42
N PRO A 134 -10.00 8.86 -19.26
CA PRO A 134 -9.31 8.32 -20.41
C PRO A 134 -8.75 9.44 -21.30
N GLY A 135 -7.52 9.27 -21.76
CA GLY A 135 -6.86 10.23 -22.65
C GLY A 135 -6.19 11.42 -21.98
N MET A 136 -6.21 11.52 -20.65
CA MET A 136 -5.64 12.66 -19.93
C MET A 136 -4.13 12.82 -20.12
N PHE A 137 -3.42 11.73 -20.40
CA PHE A 137 -2.00 11.74 -20.74
C PHE A 137 -1.71 11.75 -22.25
N ALA A 138 -2.74 11.63 -23.10
CA ALA A 138 -2.56 11.47 -24.53
C ALA A 138 -2.26 12.79 -25.26
N TYR A 139 -2.50 13.93 -24.61
CA TYR A 139 -2.35 15.24 -25.23
C TYR A 139 -1.27 16.05 -24.53
N LEU A 140 -0.13 16.18 -25.19
CA LEU A 140 0.98 17.09 -24.84
C LEU A 140 0.56 18.58 -24.92
N GLY A 141 -0.48 18.99 -24.32
CA GLY A 141 -1.01 20.35 -24.31
C GLY A 141 -1.99 20.61 -23.18
N GLU A 142 -2.38 19.56 -22.47
CA GLU A 142 -3.36 19.63 -21.37
C GLU A 142 -2.73 19.44 -19.99
N GLU A 143 -1.43 19.72 -19.86
CA GLU A 143 -0.73 19.63 -18.57
C GLU A 143 -1.46 20.39 -17.45
N LYS A 144 -2.03 21.55 -17.81
CA LYS A 144 -2.78 22.36 -16.85
C LYS A 144 -4.04 21.65 -16.35
N ALA A 145 -4.81 21.02 -17.24
CA ALA A 145 -6.02 20.28 -16.87
C ALA A 145 -5.69 19.06 -16.01
N LEU A 146 -4.61 18.34 -16.36
CA LEU A 146 -4.10 17.24 -15.55
C LEU A 146 -3.68 17.71 -14.14
N MET A 147 -2.93 18.80 -14.06
CA MET A 147 -2.48 19.39 -12.80
C MET A 147 -3.67 19.81 -11.92
N GLU A 148 -4.70 20.41 -12.51
CA GLU A 148 -5.91 20.81 -11.80
C GLU A 148 -6.67 19.58 -11.25
N GLU A 149 -6.84 18.52 -12.05
CA GLU A 149 -7.50 17.30 -11.59
C GLU A 149 -6.71 16.58 -10.51
N VAL A 150 -5.40 16.43 -10.67
CA VAL A 150 -4.50 15.87 -9.64
C VAL A 150 -4.61 16.69 -8.36
N ALA A 151 -4.62 18.02 -8.43
CA ALA A 151 -4.76 18.88 -7.27
C ALA A 151 -6.12 18.67 -6.55
N VAL A 152 -7.20 18.47 -7.30
CA VAL A 152 -8.52 18.16 -6.72
C VAL A 152 -8.50 16.82 -6.02
N LEU A 153 -7.91 15.79 -6.62
CA LEU A 153 -7.79 14.45 -6.02
C LEU A 153 -6.94 14.49 -4.75
N ILE A 154 -5.81 15.18 -4.76
CA ILE A 154 -4.96 15.37 -3.55
C ILE A 154 -5.77 16.03 -2.42
N ARG A 155 -6.51 17.10 -2.71
CA ARG A 155 -7.34 17.78 -1.69
C ARG A 155 -8.41 16.86 -1.13
N ARG A 156 -9.07 16.06 -1.96
CA ARG A 156 -10.08 15.06 -1.53
C ARG A 156 -9.44 14.02 -0.60
N PHE A 157 -8.31 13.48 -1.00
CA PHE A 157 -7.55 12.54 -0.19
C PHE A 157 -7.17 13.13 1.17
N GLN A 158 -6.60 14.35 1.19
CA GLN A 158 -6.25 15.04 2.44
C GLN A 158 -7.46 15.30 3.35
N THR A 159 -8.61 15.61 2.76
CA THR A 159 -9.86 15.86 3.52
C THR A 159 -10.35 14.57 4.18
N ARG A 160 -10.36 13.44 3.47
CA ARG A 160 -10.71 12.13 4.03
C ARG A 160 -9.78 11.75 5.17
N MET A 161 -8.48 11.91 4.97
CA MET A 161 -7.49 11.62 6.01
C MET A 161 -7.72 12.43 7.29
N LYS A 162 -8.14 13.68 7.17
CA LYS A 162 -8.46 14.52 8.32
C LYS A 162 -9.75 14.05 9.03
N GLN A 163 -10.73 13.58 8.28
CA GLN A 163 -11.98 13.04 8.83
C GLN A 163 -11.72 11.73 9.60
N GLU A 164 -11.02 10.79 9.00
CA GLU A 164 -10.65 9.53 9.66
C GLU A 164 -9.86 9.76 10.95
N ARG A 165 -8.90 10.68 10.96
CA ARG A 165 -8.18 11.03 12.19
C ARG A 165 -9.09 11.56 13.30
N ARG A 166 -10.13 12.33 12.97
CA ARG A 166 -11.10 12.85 13.96
C ARG A 166 -11.96 11.74 14.51
N GLU A 167 -12.41 10.81 13.69
CA GLU A 167 -13.23 9.67 14.11
C GLU A 167 -12.46 8.74 15.05
N PHE A 168 -11.16 8.53 14.82
CA PHE A 168 -10.29 7.74 15.70
C PHE A 168 -9.96 8.42 17.04
N GLN A 169 -10.13 9.73 17.16
CA GLN A 169 -9.89 10.46 18.42
C GLN A 169 -11.11 10.48 19.33
N ILE A 170 -12.29 10.11 18.84
CA ILE A 170 -13.56 10.14 19.57
C ILE A 170 -13.91 8.77 20.19
N GLN A 171 -13.17 7.71 19.83
CA GLN A 171 -13.28 6.37 20.44
C GLN A 171 -12.17 6.15 21.50
#